data_390f6d7f3aa419e16215d7d3f28f7563
#
_entry.id   390f6d7f3aa419e16215d7d3f28f7563
#
_cell.length_a   1.000
_cell.length_b   1.000
_cell.length_c   1.000
_cell.angle_alpha   90.00
_cell.angle_beta   90.00
_cell.angle_gamma   90.00
#
_symmetry.space_group_name_H-M   'P 1'
#
loop_
_entity.id
_entity.type
_entity.pdbx_description
1 polymer ?
#
loop_
_entity_poly.entity_id
_entity_poly.type
_entity_poly.pdbx_seq_one_letter_code
_entity_poly.pdbx_strand_id
1 'polypeptide(L)'
;AFRRSEGLFVVEGARELLHCIHSGYEVETMFYCPEILQAYDGAAEILALAREGVGHEVSAKVYGRMAYREGTEGVVAEMRAKHLGLADLRLPKDPIVVVLERVEKPGNLGAVLRSADAAAADAVIVCDPLTDLFNPNLIRSSIGAVFTVPTVACTSEECIAFLKERGIQILTAQLQDSSLYYDTDMSRGTAIVMGTEATGLTNVWREAADAHIRIPMKGTDLKGKVGLLDFH
;
A
#
# COMPACT_ATOMS: atom_id res chain seq x y z
N ALA A 1 -14.47 -12.63 5.43
CA ALA A 1 -14.54 -13.26 6.77
C ALA A 1 -13.50 -14.38 6.91
N PHE A 2 -13.50 -15.41 6.08
CA PHE A 2 -12.61 -16.60 6.16
C PHE A 2 -11.11 -16.21 6.17
N ARG A 3 -10.65 -15.34 5.28
CA ARG A 3 -9.22 -14.91 5.23
C ARG A 3 -8.70 -14.35 6.55
N ARG A 4 -9.52 -13.56 7.27
CA ARG A 4 -9.11 -12.96 8.56
C ARG A 4 -9.05 -13.97 9.68
N SER A 5 -9.90 -15.00 9.67
CA SER A 5 -9.88 -16.04 10.71
C SER A 5 -8.67 -16.98 10.58
N GLU A 6 -8.24 -17.25 9.35
CA GLU A 6 -7.11 -18.17 9.08
C GLU A 6 -5.75 -17.46 9.00
N GLY A 7 -5.73 -16.13 8.97
CA GLY A 7 -4.49 -15.37 8.79
C GLY A 7 -3.85 -15.59 7.42
N LEU A 8 -4.66 -15.88 6.40
CA LEU A 8 -4.21 -16.13 5.04
C LEU A 8 -4.73 -15.06 4.07
N PHE A 9 -3.99 -14.82 2.99
CA PHE A 9 -4.42 -13.97 1.88
C PHE A 9 -3.92 -14.52 0.54
N VAL A 10 -4.49 -14.07 -0.55
CA VAL A 10 -4.20 -14.57 -1.89
C VAL A 10 -3.40 -13.54 -2.67
N VAL A 11 -2.34 -14.01 -3.31
CA VAL A 11 -1.54 -13.27 -4.29
C VAL A 11 -1.67 -13.95 -5.64
N GLU A 12 -1.97 -13.19 -6.67
CA GLU A 12 -2.06 -13.63 -8.05
C GLU A 12 -1.08 -12.86 -8.91
N GLY A 13 -0.25 -13.55 -9.66
CA GLY A 13 0.79 -12.98 -10.51
C GLY A 13 2.20 -13.24 -10.00
N ALA A 14 3.14 -13.46 -10.94
CA ALA A 14 4.52 -13.80 -10.62
C ALA A 14 5.25 -12.64 -9.94
N ARG A 15 5.07 -11.43 -10.45
CA ARG A 15 5.71 -10.23 -9.93
C ARG A 15 5.24 -9.90 -8.51
N GLU A 16 3.94 -9.87 -8.28
CA GLU A 16 3.35 -9.60 -6.98
C GLU A 16 3.76 -10.68 -5.95
N LEU A 17 3.83 -11.94 -6.37
CA LEU A 17 4.27 -13.03 -5.53
C LEU A 17 5.73 -12.88 -5.12
N LEU A 18 6.64 -12.56 -6.06
CA LEU A 18 8.05 -12.34 -5.75
C LEU A 18 8.26 -11.16 -4.80
N HIS A 19 7.56 -10.03 -5.02
CA HIS A 19 7.61 -8.90 -4.09
C HIS A 19 7.17 -9.31 -2.68
N CYS A 20 6.12 -10.14 -2.58
CA CYS A 20 5.64 -10.67 -1.32
C CYS A 20 6.68 -11.55 -0.62
N ILE A 21 7.27 -12.52 -1.34
CA ILE A 21 8.30 -13.44 -0.83
C ILE A 21 9.55 -12.67 -0.41
N HIS A 22 10.06 -11.77 -1.24
CA HIS A 22 11.25 -10.97 -0.95
C HIS A 22 11.05 -10.02 0.23
N SER A 23 9.80 -9.70 0.56
CA SER A 23 9.43 -8.94 1.75
C SER A 23 9.24 -9.81 3.01
N GLY A 24 9.59 -11.09 2.93
CA GLY A 24 9.60 -12.02 4.07
C GLY A 24 8.23 -12.59 4.43
N TYR A 25 7.29 -12.63 3.48
CA TYR A 25 6.04 -13.37 3.65
C TYR A 25 6.23 -14.84 3.25
N GLU A 26 5.55 -15.73 3.96
CA GLU A 26 5.66 -17.17 3.75
C GLU A 26 4.52 -17.67 2.86
N VAL A 27 4.85 -18.56 1.93
CA VAL A 27 3.87 -19.27 1.10
C VAL A 27 3.27 -20.43 1.90
N GLU A 28 1.97 -20.44 2.06
CA GLU A 28 1.24 -21.58 2.63
C GLU A 28 1.03 -22.66 1.57
N THR A 29 0.55 -22.26 0.41
CA THR A 29 0.38 -23.14 -0.75
C THR A 29 0.37 -22.30 -2.03
N MET A 30 0.80 -22.87 -3.14
CA MET A 30 0.68 -22.23 -4.44
C MET A 30 0.21 -23.21 -5.51
N PHE A 31 -0.57 -22.69 -6.45
CA PHE A 31 -0.98 -23.37 -7.66
C PHE A 31 -0.31 -22.70 -8.86
N TYR A 32 0.39 -23.45 -9.68
CA TYR A 32 1.13 -22.88 -10.80
C TYR A 32 0.95 -23.71 -12.08
N CYS A 33 0.95 -23.00 -13.20
CA CYS A 33 0.93 -23.58 -14.53
C CYS A 33 2.28 -23.29 -15.21
N PRO A 34 3.20 -24.27 -15.32
CA PRO A 34 4.52 -24.06 -15.90
C PRO A 34 4.46 -23.51 -17.32
N GLU A 35 3.50 -23.99 -18.11
CA GLU A 35 3.28 -23.59 -19.50
C GLU A 35 3.05 -22.08 -19.66
N ILE A 36 2.37 -21.46 -18.70
CA ILE A 36 2.13 -20.01 -18.68
C ILE A 36 3.24 -19.29 -17.94
N LEU A 37 3.63 -19.79 -16.76
CA LEU A 37 4.55 -19.12 -15.84
C LEU A 37 5.95 -18.89 -16.45
N GLN A 38 6.46 -19.87 -17.24
CA GLN A 38 7.80 -19.79 -17.84
C GLN A 38 8.02 -18.59 -18.76
N ALA A 39 6.97 -17.93 -19.21
CA ALA A 39 7.06 -16.73 -20.05
C ALA A 39 7.36 -15.44 -19.24
N TYR A 40 7.36 -15.51 -17.91
CA TYR A 40 7.48 -14.35 -17.05
C TYR A 40 8.81 -14.34 -16.29
N ASP A 41 9.31 -13.14 -16.02
CA ASP A 41 10.51 -12.94 -15.20
C ASP A 41 10.30 -13.51 -13.79
N GLY A 42 11.35 -14.17 -13.25
CA GLY A 42 11.27 -14.80 -11.94
C GLY A 42 10.60 -16.18 -11.91
N ALA A 43 10.14 -16.72 -13.04
CA ALA A 43 9.53 -18.05 -13.11
C ALA A 43 10.45 -19.14 -12.50
N ALA A 44 11.75 -19.06 -12.72
CA ALA A 44 12.71 -20.05 -12.19
C ALA A 44 12.73 -20.08 -10.67
N GLU A 45 12.66 -18.93 -10.01
CA GLU A 45 12.61 -18.80 -8.55
C GLU A 45 11.31 -19.36 -7.99
N ILE A 46 10.16 -19.02 -8.60
CA ILE A 46 8.85 -19.53 -8.21
C ILE A 46 8.78 -21.06 -8.37
N LEU A 47 9.30 -21.59 -9.48
CA LEU A 47 9.35 -23.04 -9.72
C LEU A 47 10.28 -23.76 -8.74
N ALA A 48 11.38 -23.14 -8.32
CA ALA A 48 12.26 -23.67 -7.30
C ALA A 48 11.53 -23.78 -5.97
N LEU A 49 10.87 -22.72 -5.54
CA LEU A 49 10.08 -22.69 -4.30
C LEU A 49 8.93 -23.70 -4.34
N ALA A 50 8.25 -23.85 -5.48
CA ALA A 50 7.17 -24.82 -5.63
C ALA A 50 7.63 -26.28 -5.34
N ARG A 51 8.88 -26.60 -5.68
CA ARG A 51 9.48 -27.94 -5.45
C ARG A 51 9.80 -28.22 -3.98
N GLU A 52 9.81 -27.22 -3.12
CA GLU A 52 10.01 -27.36 -1.68
C GLU A 52 8.78 -27.92 -0.94
N GLY A 53 7.72 -28.27 -1.66
CA GLY A 53 6.54 -28.95 -1.12
C GLY A 53 5.29 -28.07 -0.98
N VAL A 54 5.39 -26.78 -1.29
CA VAL A 54 4.24 -25.84 -1.22
C VAL A 54 3.50 -25.70 -2.57
N GLY A 55 4.05 -26.24 -3.64
CA GLY A 55 3.55 -26.05 -5.02
C GLY A 55 2.70 -27.21 -5.53
N HIS A 56 1.60 -26.86 -6.18
CA HIS A 56 0.72 -27.78 -6.92
C HIS A 56 0.68 -27.38 -8.38
N GLU A 57 1.20 -28.24 -9.23
CA GLU A 57 1.14 -28.03 -10.67
C GLU A 57 -0.30 -28.24 -11.17
N VAL A 58 -0.77 -27.33 -12.01
CA VAL A 58 -2.10 -27.37 -12.61
C VAL A 58 -2.02 -27.12 -14.11
N SER A 59 -2.97 -27.69 -14.86
CA SER A 59 -3.09 -27.40 -16.29
C SER A 59 -3.59 -25.98 -16.55
N ALA A 60 -3.31 -25.43 -17.76
CA ALA A 60 -3.80 -24.12 -18.17
C ALA A 60 -5.34 -23.98 -18.04
N LYS A 61 -6.08 -25.07 -18.29
CA LYS A 61 -7.52 -25.10 -18.13
C LYS A 61 -7.96 -24.95 -16.66
N VAL A 62 -7.27 -25.60 -15.74
CA VAL A 62 -7.56 -25.50 -14.29
C VAL A 62 -7.14 -24.11 -13.78
N TYR A 63 -5.94 -23.67 -14.16
CA TYR A 63 -5.44 -22.35 -13.81
C TYR A 63 -6.40 -21.24 -14.25
N GLY A 64 -6.90 -21.27 -15.50
CA GLY A 64 -7.86 -20.30 -16.01
C GLY A 64 -9.19 -20.23 -15.28
N ARG A 65 -9.54 -21.28 -14.48
CA ARG A 65 -10.72 -21.26 -13.60
C ARG A 65 -10.42 -20.74 -12.20
N MET A 66 -9.16 -20.83 -11.78
CA MET A 66 -8.70 -20.33 -10.48
C MET A 66 -8.34 -18.84 -10.55
N ALA A 67 -7.76 -18.42 -11.66
CA ALA A 67 -7.38 -17.05 -11.89
C ALA A 67 -8.61 -16.12 -11.89
N TYR A 68 -8.50 -15.03 -11.15
CA TYR A 68 -9.57 -14.04 -11.08
C TYR A 68 -9.71 -13.24 -12.39
N ARG A 69 -8.66 -13.20 -13.19
CA ARG A 69 -8.61 -12.48 -14.49
C ARG A 69 -8.09 -13.36 -15.61
N GLU A 70 -8.47 -13.02 -16.84
CA GLU A 70 -7.81 -13.51 -18.04
C GLU A 70 -6.42 -12.89 -18.18
N GLY A 71 -5.44 -13.67 -18.64
CA GLY A 71 -4.08 -13.21 -18.94
C GLY A 71 -3.17 -13.02 -17.72
N THR A 72 -3.41 -13.75 -16.64
CA THR A 72 -2.52 -13.77 -15.46
C THR A 72 -1.29 -14.66 -15.67
N GLU A 73 -0.27 -14.44 -14.83
CA GLU A 73 1.12 -14.90 -15.02
C GLU A 73 1.38 -16.34 -14.57
N GLY A 74 0.34 -17.17 -14.53
CA GLY A 74 0.51 -18.62 -14.33
C GLY A 74 0.73 -19.07 -12.89
N VAL A 75 0.52 -18.20 -11.88
CA VAL A 75 0.62 -18.56 -10.46
C VAL A 75 -0.43 -17.85 -9.61
N VAL A 76 -0.99 -18.59 -8.66
CA VAL A 76 -1.84 -18.10 -7.56
C VAL A 76 -1.33 -18.74 -6.28
N ALA A 77 -1.05 -17.93 -5.26
CA ALA A 77 -0.55 -18.41 -3.98
C ALA A 77 -1.42 -17.95 -2.81
N GLU A 78 -1.57 -18.79 -1.83
CA GLU A 78 -2.01 -18.45 -0.48
C GLU A 78 -0.79 -18.16 0.37
N MET A 79 -0.78 -16.99 1.01
CA MET A 79 0.31 -16.47 1.80
C MET A 79 -0.11 -16.32 3.26
N ARG A 80 0.81 -16.53 4.18
CA ARG A 80 0.59 -16.22 5.60
C ARG A 80 0.62 -14.72 5.83
N ALA A 81 -0.44 -14.17 6.43
CA ALA A 81 -0.53 -12.76 6.76
C ALA A 81 0.48 -12.40 7.86
N LYS A 82 1.19 -11.30 7.64
CA LYS A 82 2.10 -10.69 8.60
C LYS A 82 1.64 -9.25 8.81
N HIS A 83 1.20 -8.95 10.01
CA HIS A 83 0.73 -7.61 10.35
C HIS A 83 1.88 -6.80 10.93
N LEU A 84 2.30 -5.74 10.23
CA LEU A 84 3.19 -4.73 10.77
C LEU A 84 2.40 -3.75 11.64
N GLY A 85 2.90 -3.48 12.82
CA GLY A 85 2.43 -2.40 13.68
C GLY A 85 3.35 -1.18 13.61
N LEU A 86 2.92 -0.06 14.19
CA LEU A 86 3.76 1.15 14.27
C LEU A 86 5.11 0.91 14.94
N ALA A 87 5.16 0.02 15.93
CA ALA A 87 6.39 -0.36 16.65
C ALA A 87 7.40 -1.12 15.78
N ASP A 88 6.95 -1.74 14.69
CA ASP A 88 7.82 -2.50 13.78
C ASP A 88 8.50 -1.61 12.74
N LEU A 89 8.06 -0.37 12.58
CA LEU A 89 8.63 0.57 11.62
C LEU A 89 10.05 0.96 12.00
N ARG A 90 11.00 0.74 11.10
CA ARG A 90 12.40 1.15 11.21
C ARG A 90 12.62 2.41 10.39
N LEU A 91 12.38 3.55 10.99
CA LEU A 91 12.50 4.86 10.33
C LEU A 91 13.88 5.45 10.54
N PRO A 92 14.46 6.12 9.53
CA PRO A 92 15.69 6.93 9.70
C PRO A 92 15.42 8.13 10.61
N LYS A 93 16.45 8.94 10.84
CA LYS A 93 16.36 10.14 11.68
C LYS A 93 15.33 11.15 11.15
N ASP A 94 15.37 11.39 9.85
CA ASP A 94 14.51 12.36 9.17
C ASP A 94 13.68 11.65 8.07
N PRO A 95 12.65 10.88 8.45
CA PRO A 95 11.91 10.06 7.52
C PRO A 95 10.91 10.87 6.69
N ILE A 96 10.59 10.34 5.51
CA ILE A 96 9.42 10.73 4.73
C ILE A 96 8.32 9.68 4.95
N VAL A 97 7.24 10.08 5.59
CA VAL A 97 6.09 9.21 5.88
C VAL A 97 4.87 9.73 5.13
N VAL A 98 4.17 8.84 4.45
CA VAL A 98 2.88 9.15 3.84
C VAL A 98 1.78 8.61 4.74
N VAL A 99 0.83 9.44 5.09
CA VAL A 99 -0.32 9.06 5.93
C VAL A 99 -1.62 9.27 5.17
N LEU A 100 -2.44 8.25 5.15
CA LEU A 100 -3.74 8.28 4.49
C LEU A 100 -4.85 8.02 5.50
N GLU A 101 -5.77 8.97 5.66
CA GLU A 101 -6.93 8.80 6.53
C GLU A 101 -8.12 8.24 5.75
N ARG A 102 -8.72 7.14 6.26
CA ARG A 102 -9.99 6.56 5.80
C ARG A 102 -10.04 6.27 4.29
N VAL A 103 -8.94 5.79 3.72
CA VAL A 103 -8.92 5.40 2.31
C VAL A 103 -9.88 4.22 2.05
N GLU A 104 -10.77 4.39 1.07
CA GLU A 104 -11.82 3.41 0.75
C GLU A 104 -11.46 2.53 -0.45
N LYS A 105 -10.94 3.17 -1.50
CA LYS A 105 -10.71 2.50 -2.80
C LYS A 105 -9.33 1.85 -2.84
N PRO A 106 -9.26 0.51 -3.04
CA PRO A 106 -7.97 -0.18 -3.18
C PRO A 106 -7.10 0.39 -4.30
N GLY A 107 -7.70 0.87 -5.40
CA GLY A 107 -6.98 1.48 -6.52
C GLY A 107 -6.26 2.78 -6.13
N ASN A 108 -6.91 3.65 -5.37
CA ASN A 108 -6.30 4.90 -4.89
C ASN A 108 -5.13 4.61 -3.93
N LEU A 109 -5.33 3.69 -2.99
CA LEU A 109 -4.25 3.26 -2.10
C LEU A 109 -3.09 2.63 -2.88
N GLY A 110 -3.39 1.80 -3.88
CA GLY A 110 -2.37 1.20 -4.74
C GLY A 110 -1.55 2.24 -5.52
N ALA A 111 -2.20 3.28 -6.05
CA ALA A 111 -1.51 4.38 -6.73
C ALA A 111 -0.59 5.16 -5.79
N VAL A 112 -1.05 5.45 -4.55
CA VAL A 112 -0.22 6.11 -3.54
C VAL A 112 0.97 5.26 -3.15
N LEU A 113 0.79 3.94 -2.94
CA LEU A 113 1.88 3.02 -2.62
C LEU A 113 2.94 2.97 -3.72
N ARG A 114 2.54 2.96 -4.98
CA ARG A 114 3.49 3.03 -6.11
C ARG A 114 4.26 4.36 -6.14
N SER A 115 3.59 5.46 -5.85
CA SER A 115 4.24 6.77 -5.77
C SER A 115 5.19 6.86 -4.58
N ALA A 116 4.81 6.30 -3.43
CA ALA A 116 5.63 6.22 -2.24
C ALA A 116 6.89 5.38 -2.48
N ASP A 117 6.74 4.23 -3.16
CA ASP A 117 7.87 3.39 -3.56
C ASP A 117 8.83 4.13 -4.49
N ALA A 118 8.31 4.78 -5.53
CA ALA A 118 9.10 5.55 -6.47
C ALA A 118 9.81 6.77 -5.83
N ALA A 119 9.20 7.36 -4.81
CA ALA A 119 9.76 8.48 -4.06
C ALA A 119 10.66 8.04 -2.90
N ALA A 120 10.87 6.74 -2.71
CA ALA A 120 11.59 6.15 -1.58
C ALA A 120 11.07 6.65 -0.22
N ALA A 121 9.75 6.74 -0.07
CA ALA A 121 9.14 7.02 1.23
C ALA A 121 9.45 5.89 2.22
N ASP A 122 9.76 6.25 3.46
CA ASP A 122 10.20 5.30 4.49
C ASP A 122 9.05 4.46 5.06
N ALA A 123 7.82 4.98 4.99
CA ALA A 123 6.62 4.25 5.38
C ALA A 123 5.34 4.86 4.77
N VAL A 124 4.32 4.02 4.64
CA VAL A 124 2.93 4.43 4.41
C VAL A 124 2.08 3.98 5.60
N ILE A 125 1.40 4.91 6.25
CA ILE A 125 0.50 4.62 7.38
C ILE A 125 -0.94 4.88 6.93
N VAL A 126 -1.79 3.86 7.04
CA VAL A 126 -3.20 3.94 6.67
C VAL A 126 -4.03 4.00 7.93
N CYS A 127 -4.58 5.18 8.22
CA CYS A 127 -5.36 5.42 9.42
C CYS A 127 -6.85 5.15 9.18
N ASP A 128 -7.46 4.41 10.12
CA ASP A 128 -8.89 4.04 10.07
C ASP A 128 -9.30 3.47 8.71
N PRO A 129 -8.56 2.48 8.16
CA PRO A 129 -8.74 2.00 6.79
C PRO A 129 -10.12 1.40 6.58
N LEU A 130 -10.76 1.75 5.47
CA LEU A 130 -12.01 1.15 5.01
C LEU A 130 -11.77 0.01 4.01
N THR A 131 -10.51 -0.26 3.67
CA THR A 131 -10.07 -1.38 2.86
C THR A 131 -9.03 -2.24 3.59
N ASP A 132 -8.98 -3.52 3.25
CA ASP A 132 -8.02 -4.47 3.81
C ASP A 132 -6.69 -4.35 3.06
N LEU A 133 -5.55 -4.25 3.77
CA LEU A 133 -4.21 -4.20 3.18
C LEU A 133 -3.85 -5.46 2.38
N PHE A 134 -4.49 -6.58 2.68
CA PHE A 134 -4.36 -7.84 1.92
C PHE A 134 -5.47 -8.04 0.89
N ASN A 135 -6.19 -6.98 0.49
CA ASN A 135 -7.16 -7.05 -0.58
C ASN A 135 -6.45 -7.34 -1.91
N PRO A 136 -6.86 -8.40 -2.66
CA PRO A 136 -6.22 -8.74 -3.95
C PRO A 136 -6.21 -7.60 -4.97
N ASN A 137 -7.23 -6.73 -4.95
CA ASN A 137 -7.26 -5.56 -5.81
C ASN A 137 -6.22 -4.52 -5.41
N LEU A 138 -5.92 -4.37 -4.11
CA LEU A 138 -4.85 -3.51 -3.63
C LEU A 138 -3.47 -4.07 -4.02
N ILE A 139 -3.23 -5.35 -3.75
CA ILE A 139 -1.97 -6.02 -4.08
C ILE A 139 -1.64 -5.79 -5.57
N ARG A 140 -2.61 -6.00 -6.44
CA ARG A 140 -2.44 -5.81 -7.86
C ARG A 140 -2.30 -4.34 -8.27
N SER A 141 -3.18 -3.44 -7.80
CA SER A 141 -3.11 -2.02 -8.17
C SER A 141 -1.84 -1.34 -7.69
N SER A 142 -1.26 -1.83 -6.60
CA SER A 142 0.05 -1.41 -6.11
C SER A 142 1.23 -2.09 -6.81
N ILE A 143 0.98 -3.10 -7.65
CA ILE A 143 2.02 -3.93 -8.28
C ILE A 143 2.93 -4.58 -7.22
N GLY A 144 2.36 -4.94 -6.07
CA GLY A 144 3.09 -5.49 -4.93
C GLY A 144 3.81 -4.46 -4.05
N ALA A 145 3.71 -3.15 -4.34
CA ALA A 145 4.33 -2.11 -3.50
C ALA A 145 3.80 -2.11 -2.05
N VAL A 146 2.61 -2.65 -1.81
CA VAL A 146 2.09 -2.88 -0.45
C VAL A 146 2.99 -3.78 0.40
N PHE A 147 3.84 -4.59 -0.22
CA PHE A 147 4.81 -5.46 0.46
C PHE A 147 6.21 -4.85 0.54
N THR A 148 6.63 -4.08 -0.47
CA THR A 148 7.98 -3.49 -0.54
C THR A 148 8.10 -2.20 0.25
N VAL A 149 7.06 -1.38 0.29
CA VAL A 149 7.00 -0.20 1.17
C VAL A 149 6.47 -0.61 2.53
N PRO A 150 7.15 -0.31 3.65
CA PRO A 150 6.62 -0.58 4.98
C PRO A 150 5.24 0.08 5.15
N THR A 151 4.19 -0.75 5.23
CA THR A 151 2.81 -0.29 5.25
C THR A 151 2.11 -0.78 6.52
N VAL A 152 1.57 0.16 7.30
CA VAL A 152 0.93 -0.10 8.60
C VAL A 152 -0.50 0.42 8.58
N ALA A 153 -1.41 -0.34 9.18
CA ALA A 153 -2.78 0.11 9.48
C ALA A 153 -2.94 0.34 10.98
N CYS A 154 -3.48 1.49 11.36
CA CYS A 154 -3.74 1.86 12.77
C CYS A 154 -4.89 2.86 12.87
N THR A 155 -5.19 3.37 14.06
CA THR A 155 -6.11 4.51 14.22
C THR A 155 -5.38 5.84 13.98
N SER A 156 -6.14 6.90 13.70
CA SER A 156 -5.60 8.26 13.56
C SER A 156 -4.90 8.70 14.85
N GLU A 157 -5.48 8.42 16.01
CA GLU A 157 -4.94 8.78 17.32
C GLU A 157 -3.60 8.08 17.59
N GLU A 158 -3.49 6.78 17.30
CA GLU A 158 -2.25 6.01 17.44
C GLU A 158 -1.15 6.57 16.54
N CYS A 159 -1.49 6.90 15.29
CA CYS A 159 -0.56 7.49 14.33
C CYS A 159 -0.06 8.86 14.79
N ILE A 160 -0.95 9.75 15.21
CA ILE A 160 -0.60 11.07 15.70
C ILE A 160 0.35 10.98 16.92
N ALA A 161 0.03 10.10 17.89
CA ALA A 161 0.87 9.87 19.06
C ALA A 161 2.27 9.39 18.64
N PHE A 162 2.35 8.41 17.73
CA PHE A 162 3.59 7.87 17.20
C PHE A 162 4.45 8.94 16.50
N LEU A 163 3.86 9.76 15.65
CA LEU A 163 4.58 10.82 14.93
C LEU A 163 5.11 11.89 15.90
N LYS A 164 4.30 12.32 16.85
CA LYS A 164 4.69 13.33 17.86
C LYS A 164 5.79 12.82 18.79
N GLU A 165 5.71 11.58 19.25
CA GLU A 165 6.74 10.96 20.11
C GLU A 165 8.10 10.94 19.41
N ARG A 166 8.13 10.75 18.08
CA ARG A 166 9.34 10.70 17.28
C ARG A 166 9.80 12.04 16.73
N GLY A 167 9.08 13.13 17.04
CA GLY A 167 9.41 14.47 16.55
C GLY A 167 9.24 14.63 15.03
N ILE A 168 8.43 13.79 14.39
CA ILE A 168 8.12 13.86 12.97
C ILE A 168 7.02 14.92 12.79
N GLN A 169 7.32 15.95 11.96
CA GLN A 169 6.32 17.00 11.71
C GLN A 169 5.13 16.47 10.92
N ILE A 170 3.95 16.96 11.26
CA ILE A 170 2.67 16.58 10.63
C ILE A 170 2.25 17.70 9.69
N LEU A 171 2.25 17.43 8.39
CA LEU A 171 1.79 18.36 7.35
C LEU A 171 0.49 17.81 6.74
N THR A 172 -0.62 18.49 6.96
CA THR A 172 -1.91 18.09 6.39
C THR A 172 -2.15 18.74 5.04
N ALA A 173 -2.47 17.93 4.05
CA ALA A 173 -2.84 18.39 2.71
C ALA A 173 -4.32 18.82 2.69
N GLN A 174 -4.56 20.14 2.62
CA GLN A 174 -5.91 20.73 2.62
C GLN A 174 -5.93 22.10 1.93
N LEU A 175 -7.12 22.60 1.58
CA LEU A 175 -7.26 23.91 0.91
C LEU A 175 -7.27 25.07 1.90
N GLN A 176 -8.06 24.93 2.97
CA GLN A 176 -8.28 26.03 3.92
C GLN A 176 -7.04 26.23 4.78
N ASP A 177 -6.73 27.49 5.06
CA ASP A 177 -5.64 27.91 5.96
C ASP A 177 -4.28 27.29 5.65
N SER A 178 -3.99 27.04 4.37
CA SER A 178 -2.81 26.34 3.90
C SER A 178 -1.84 27.18 3.10
N SER A 179 -0.56 26.88 3.23
CA SER A 179 0.54 27.42 2.41
C SER A 179 0.82 26.50 1.23
N LEU A 180 1.50 27.02 0.20
CA LEU A 180 1.98 26.16 -0.89
C LEU A 180 3.03 25.18 -0.35
N TYR A 181 2.97 23.92 -0.79
CA TYR A 181 3.83 22.86 -0.23
C TYR A 181 5.33 23.17 -0.35
N TYR A 182 5.74 23.87 -1.41
CA TYR A 182 7.14 24.22 -1.65
C TYR A 182 7.61 25.42 -0.82
N ASP A 183 6.72 26.13 -0.12
CA ASP A 183 7.05 27.19 0.83
C ASP A 183 7.22 26.65 2.27
N THR A 184 7.05 25.34 2.45
CA THR A 184 7.15 24.67 3.74
C THR A 184 8.46 23.92 3.86
N ASP A 185 9.17 24.08 4.98
CA ASP A 185 10.41 23.34 5.24
C ASP A 185 10.10 21.86 5.53
N MET A 186 10.57 20.98 4.66
CA MET A 186 10.48 19.54 4.78
C MET A 186 11.85 18.87 4.94
N SER A 187 12.86 19.61 5.37
CA SER A 187 14.24 19.09 5.55
C SER A 187 14.40 18.18 6.76
N ARG A 188 13.44 18.16 7.65
CA ARG A 188 13.38 17.25 8.82
C ARG A 188 12.35 16.14 8.61
N GLY A 189 12.34 15.15 9.50
CA GLY A 189 11.36 14.08 9.45
C GLY A 189 9.94 14.61 9.28
N THR A 190 9.25 14.16 8.21
CA THR A 190 7.99 14.75 7.76
C THR A 190 6.96 13.67 7.43
N ALA A 191 5.76 13.82 7.98
CA ALA A 191 4.57 13.07 7.60
C ALA A 191 3.65 13.94 6.76
N ILE A 192 3.39 13.52 5.52
CA ILE A 192 2.40 14.16 4.64
C ILE A 192 1.09 13.40 4.81
N VAL A 193 0.07 14.10 5.32
CA VAL A 193 -1.22 13.50 5.67
C VAL A 193 -2.29 13.91 4.67
N MET A 194 -2.93 12.93 4.06
CA MET A 194 -3.98 13.11 3.05
C MET A 194 -5.27 12.45 3.51
N GLY A 195 -6.39 13.15 3.33
CA GLY A 195 -7.73 12.66 3.65
C GLY A 195 -8.44 12.03 2.47
N THR A 196 -9.73 11.78 2.65
CA THR A 196 -10.59 11.23 1.59
C THR A 196 -10.85 12.27 0.50
N GLU A 197 -11.08 11.78 -0.72
CA GLU A 197 -11.49 12.60 -1.87
C GLU A 197 -12.78 13.40 -1.61
N ALA A 198 -13.72 12.81 -0.87
CA ALA A 198 -15.05 13.39 -0.67
C ALA A 198 -15.09 14.44 0.45
N THR A 199 -14.43 14.20 1.57
CA THR A 199 -14.58 15.00 2.81
C THR A 199 -13.27 15.59 3.31
N GLY A 200 -12.13 15.20 2.72
CA GLY A 200 -10.81 15.60 3.20
C GLY A 200 -10.47 14.96 4.55
N LEU A 201 -9.65 15.64 5.33
CA LEU A 201 -9.21 15.20 6.65
C LEU A 201 -10.22 15.55 7.75
N THR A 202 -10.31 14.70 8.77
CA THR A 202 -11.08 14.98 9.98
C THR A 202 -10.40 16.06 10.84
N ASN A 203 -11.14 16.62 11.82
CA ASN A 203 -10.61 17.65 12.70
C ASN A 203 -9.44 17.17 13.56
N VAL A 204 -9.41 15.90 13.92
CA VAL A 204 -8.31 15.28 14.68
C VAL A 204 -6.96 15.55 14.02
N TRP A 205 -6.88 15.40 12.70
CA TRP A 205 -5.66 15.68 11.94
C TRP A 205 -5.37 17.16 11.80
N ARG A 206 -6.40 17.99 11.58
CA ARG A 206 -6.25 19.45 11.46
C ARG A 206 -5.71 20.06 12.76
N GLU A 207 -6.19 19.60 13.90
CA GLU A 207 -5.74 20.07 15.22
C GLU A 207 -4.33 19.54 15.58
N ALA A 208 -3.97 18.35 15.10
CA ALA A 208 -2.66 17.74 15.34
C ALA A 208 -1.56 18.29 14.45
N ALA A 209 -1.89 18.94 13.34
CA ALA A 209 -0.93 19.38 12.31
C ALA A 209 0.00 20.48 12.81
N ASP A 210 1.27 20.38 12.42
CA ASP A 210 2.25 21.46 12.60
C ASP A 210 2.08 22.56 11.55
N ALA A 211 1.64 22.18 10.34
CA ALA A 211 1.26 23.10 9.27
C ALA A 211 0.29 22.46 8.29
N HIS A 212 -0.42 23.31 7.54
CA HIS A 212 -1.31 22.92 6.46
C HIS A 212 -0.71 23.30 5.12
N ILE A 213 -0.66 22.36 4.20
CA ILE A 213 -0.07 22.52 2.88
C ILE A 213 -1.09 22.30 1.78
N ARG A 214 -0.88 22.91 0.62
CA ARG A 214 -1.64 22.62 -0.59
C ARG A 214 -0.75 22.48 -1.80
N ILE A 215 -1.18 21.62 -2.72
CA ILE A 215 -0.58 21.48 -4.05
C ILE A 215 -1.37 22.38 -5.00
N PRO A 216 -0.72 23.33 -5.71
CA PRO A 216 -1.43 24.19 -6.65
C PRO A 216 -1.93 23.36 -7.84
N MET A 217 -3.23 23.42 -8.09
CA MET A 217 -3.86 22.76 -9.24
C MET A 217 -4.05 23.77 -10.38
N LYS A 218 -3.58 23.43 -11.59
CA LYS A 218 -3.89 24.17 -12.81
C LYS A 218 -5.23 23.69 -13.36
N GLY A 219 -6.32 24.17 -12.83
CA GLY A 219 -7.65 23.87 -13.33
C GLY A 219 -8.61 25.00 -12.99
N THR A 220 -9.60 25.28 -13.86
CA THR A 220 -10.71 26.17 -13.53
C THR A 220 -11.52 25.54 -12.42
N ASP A 221 -11.55 26.22 -11.32
CA ASP A 221 -12.17 25.86 -10.06
C ASP A 221 -13.68 25.64 -10.22
N LEU A 222 -14.08 24.42 -10.49
CA LEU A 222 -15.49 24.03 -10.48
C LEU A 222 -15.85 23.21 -9.24
N LYS A 223 -15.51 23.67 -8.05
CA LYS A 223 -15.73 23.10 -6.70
C LYS A 223 -14.43 22.62 -6.05
N GLY A 224 -13.78 23.51 -5.33
CA GLY A 224 -12.74 23.32 -4.33
C GLY A 224 -12.59 21.96 -3.64
N LYS A 225 -12.40 20.91 -4.41
CA LYS A 225 -12.11 19.59 -3.89
C LYS A 225 -10.62 19.35 -4.02
N VAL A 226 -9.91 19.41 -2.90
CA VAL A 226 -8.64 18.69 -2.78
C VAL A 226 -9.00 17.22 -2.75
N GLY A 227 -9.10 16.63 -3.93
CA GLY A 227 -9.11 15.21 -4.08
C GLY A 227 -7.70 14.64 -3.83
N LEU A 228 -7.59 13.42 -3.36
CA LEU A 228 -6.42 12.58 -3.58
C LEU A 228 -5.95 12.80 -5.03
N LEU A 229 -4.65 12.97 -5.21
CA LEU A 229 -4.04 13.12 -6.53
C LEU A 229 -4.70 12.15 -7.52
N ASP A 230 -5.47 12.68 -8.48
CA ASP A 230 -5.92 11.92 -9.64
C ASP A 230 -4.66 11.58 -10.47
N PHE A 231 -4.13 10.39 -10.21
CA PHE A 231 -3.12 9.78 -11.06
C PHE A 231 -3.85 9.07 -12.21
N HIS A 232 -4.00 9.76 -13.33
CA HIS A 232 -4.28 9.13 -14.61
C HIS A 232 -2.99 8.69 -15.28
#